data_7107ea9342068a99f0e5322bc3ab8f60
#
_entry.id   7107ea9342068a99f0e5322bc3ab8f60
#
_cell.length_a   1.000
_cell.length_b   1.000
_cell.length_c   1.000
_cell.angle_alpha   90.00
_cell.angle_beta   90.00
_cell.angle_gamma   90.00
#
_symmetry.space_group_name_H-M   'P 1'
#
loop_
_entity.id
_entity.type
_entity.pdbx_description
1 polymer ?
#
loop_
_entity_poly.entity_id
_entity_poly.type
_entity_poly.pdbx_seq_one_letter_code
_entity_poly.pdbx_strand_id
1 'polypeptide(L)'
;MTLFYQKYLCINHVFQLLAIACVAGICAACVGSTNKAKSIQRYPINSELVTYTVGLRFDSQENFAFAHDEQTFKKFLREFSRRGRSPLTVSTTPQSKLENEKSVIMRLVAEGVDRQSIILKQGAAPKTDAFGVMFSFRGYMVDVPICENWLEAKNHNQTNLPHANYGCSYQRNIGLMLADPGDLVAPKGISGTDARRMDEVIRVFRRGEAAGAAVPKDEKSTFADPT
;
A
#
# COMPACT_ATOMS: atom_id res chain seq x y z
N MET A 1 79.00 -8.06 -24.58
CA MET A 1 78.31 -7.06 -23.79
C MET A 1 76.77 -7.00 -24.10
N THR A 2 76.33 -7.41 -25.25
CA THR A 2 74.92 -7.38 -25.72
C THR A 2 73.98 -8.43 -25.07
N LEU A 3 74.49 -9.59 -24.71
CA LEU A 3 73.68 -10.71 -24.15
C LEU A 3 73.23 -10.48 -22.71
N PHE A 4 73.96 -9.71 -21.94
CA PHE A 4 73.58 -9.34 -20.52
C PHE A 4 72.46 -8.27 -20.51
N TYR A 5 72.47 -7.36 -21.45
CA TYR A 5 71.45 -6.31 -21.51
C TYR A 5 70.08 -6.86 -21.90
N GLN A 6 70.03 -7.84 -22.82
CA GLN A 6 68.81 -8.51 -23.25
C GLN A 6 68.14 -9.32 -22.13
N LYS A 7 68.96 -10.00 -21.27
CA LYS A 7 68.44 -10.71 -20.09
C LYS A 7 67.83 -9.75 -19.06
N TYR A 8 68.45 -8.58 -18.83
CA TYR A 8 67.92 -7.58 -17.90
C TYR A 8 66.61 -6.99 -18.39
N LEU A 9 66.43 -6.73 -19.67
CA LEU A 9 65.18 -6.27 -20.23
C LEU A 9 64.05 -7.30 -20.08
N CYS A 10 64.35 -8.57 -20.34
CA CYS A 10 63.35 -9.64 -20.19
C CYS A 10 62.90 -9.82 -18.73
N ILE A 11 63.79 -9.74 -17.75
CA ILE A 11 63.49 -9.84 -16.33
C ILE A 11 62.64 -8.65 -15.85
N ASN A 12 62.95 -7.46 -16.35
CA ASN A 12 62.13 -6.26 -16.02
C ASN A 12 60.72 -6.33 -16.55
N HIS A 13 60.55 -6.83 -17.78
CA HIS A 13 59.22 -7.02 -18.36
C HIS A 13 58.40 -8.09 -17.63
N VAL A 14 59.03 -9.19 -17.22
CA VAL A 14 58.36 -10.23 -16.43
C VAL A 14 57.91 -9.67 -15.05
N PHE A 15 58.77 -8.88 -14.40
CA PHE A 15 58.43 -8.24 -13.11
C PHE A 15 57.30 -7.22 -13.27
N GLN A 16 57.28 -6.44 -14.35
CA GLN A 16 56.17 -5.51 -14.63
C GLN A 16 54.86 -6.25 -14.92
N LEU A 17 54.89 -7.34 -15.66
CA LEU A 17 53.69 -8.14 -15.92
C LEU A 17 53.13 -8.78 -14.64
N LEU A 18 54.01 -9.28 -13.77
CA LEU A 18 53.62 -9.81 -12.46
C LEU A 18 53.02 -8.73 -11.55
N ALA A 19 53.60 -7.53 -11.52
CA ALA A 19 53.06 -6.42 -10.75
C ALA A 19 51.67 -6.01 -11.23
N ILE A 20 51.47 -5.92 -12.55
CA ILE A 20 50.16 -5.62 -13.16
C ILE A 20 49.13 -6.72 -12.85
N ALA A 21 49.53 -7.99 -12.93
CA ALA A 21 48.65 -9.12 -12.56
C ALA A 21 48.25 -9.10 -11.07
N CYS A 22 49.17 -8.77 -10.19
CA CYS A 22 48.85 -8.60 -8.74
C CYS A 22 47.89 -7.45 -8.50
N VAL A 23 48.11 -6.32 -9.11
CA VAL A 23 47.18 -5.14 -8.97
C VAL A 23 45.81 -5.48 -9.54
N ALA A 24 45.73 -6.14 -10.68
CA ALA A 24 44.46 -6.57 -11.27
C ALA A 24 43.74 -7.61 -10.36
N GLY A 25 44.48 -8.52 -9.74
CA GLY A 25 43.92 -9.48 -8.79
C GLY A 25 43.38 -8.84 -7.52
N ILE A 26 44.06 -7.82 -6.99
CA ILE A 26 43.59 -7.06 -5.81
C ILE A 26 42.31 -6.26 -6.16
N CYS A 27 42.25 -5.64 -7.33
CA CYS A 27 41.05 -4.94 -7.77
C CYS A 27 39.85 -5.87 -8.02
N ALA A 28 40.08 -7.09 -8.50
CA ALA A 28 39.02 -8.08 -8.71
C ALA A 28 38.46 -8.62 -7.38
N ALA A 29 39.23 -8.67 -6.31
CA ALA A 29 38.79 -9.11 -5.00
C ALA A 29 37.77 -8.14 -4.34
N CYS A 30 37.73 -6.87 -4.76
CA CYS A 30 36.77 -5.87 -4.26
C CYS A 30 35.42 -5.91 -4.96
N VAL A 31 35.23 -6.71 -5.99
CA VAL A 31 33.92 -6.93 -6.63
C VAL A 31 33.13 -7.87 -5.72
N GLY A 32 32.66 -7.32 -4.60
CA GLY A 32 31.73 -8.03 -3.74
C GLY A 32 30.50 -8.40 -4.55
N SER A 33 30.09 -9.66 -4.48
CA SER A 33 28.86 -10.19 -5.08
C SER A 33 27.69 -9.26 -4.76
N THR A 34 27.26 -8.46 -5.73
CA THR A 34 26.11 -7.53 -5.62
C THR A 34 24.76 -8.25 -5.70
N ASN A 35 24.74 -9.56 -5.59
CA ASN A 35 23.51 -10.39 -5.60
C ASN A 35 22.75 -10.34 -4.26
N LYS A 36 22.79 -9.21 -3.56
CA LYS A 36 21.82 -8.95 -2.48
C LYS A 36 20.51 -8.52 -3.14
N ALA A 37 19.64 -9.49 -3.37
CA ALA A 37 18.25 -9.15 -3.69
C ALA A 37 17.78 -8.10 -2.69
N LYS A 38 17.37 -6.93 -3.16
CA LYS A 38 16.81 -5.87 -2.31
C LYS A 38 15.69 -6.49 -1.48
N SER A 39 15.50 -6.05 -0.25
CA SER A 39 14.44 -6.57 0.64
C SER A 39 13.06 -6.61 -0.04
N ILE A 40 12.79 -5.64 -0.89
CA ILE A 40 11.59 -5.57 -1.74
C ILE A 40 11.44 -6.77 -2.68
N GLN A 41 12.54 -7.26 -3.26
CA GLN A 41 12.51 -8.42 -4.17
C GLN A 41 12.39 -9.75 -3.41
N ARG A 42 12.93 -9.81 -2.19
CA ARG A 42 12.87 -11.02 -1.37
C ARG A 42 11.52 -11.19 -0.68
N TYR A 43 10.89 -10.09 -0.27
CA TYR A 43 9.63 -10.05 0.45
C TYR A 43 8.67 -9.05 -0.22
N PRO A 44 8.15 -9.39 -1.40
CA PRO A 44 7.26 -8.49 -2.12
C PRO A 44 5.96 -8.30 -1.34
N ILE A 45 5.42 -7.09 -1.42
CA ILE A 45 4.04 -6.81 -1.04
C ILE A 45 3.23 -6.95 -2.31
N ASN A 46 2.32 -7.92 -2.33
CA ASN A 46 1.43 -8.14 -3.46
C ASN A 46 0.09 -7.47 -3.21
N SER A 47 -0.54 -6.97 -4.26
CA SER A 47 -1.89 -6.44 -4.18
C SER A 47 -2.77 -7.09 -5.23
N GLU A 48 -3.89 -7.66 -4.80
CA GLU A 48 -4.84 -8.39 -5.63
C GLU A 48 -6.16 -7.66 -5.71
N LEU A 49 -6.73 -7.58 -6.92
CA LEU A 49 -8.04 -6.99 -7.14
C LEU A 49 -9.14 -7.98 -6.74
N VAL A 50 -9.88 -7.64 -5.70
CA VAL A 50 -10.96 -8.47 -5.16
C VAL A 50 -12.30 -7.75 -5.22
N THR A 51 -13.39 -8.51 -5.17
CA THR A 51 -14.74 -7.96 -5.05
C THR A 51 -15.20 -8.07 -3.60
N TYR A 52 -15.43 -6.91 -2.98
CA TYR A 52 -16.05 -6.82 -1.66
C TYR A 52 -17.56 -6.89 -1.83
N THR A 53 -18.20 -7.77 -1.10
CA THR A 53 -19.65 -7.97 -1.20
C THR A 53 -20.25 -8.04 0.21
N VAL A 54 -21.41 -7.39 0.38
CA VAL A 54 -22.23 -7.50 1.58
C VAL A 54 -23.69 -7.65 1.19
N GLY A 55 -24.37 -8.61 1.78
CA GLY A 55 -25.83 -8.80 1.64
C GLY A 55 -26.55 -8.29 2.87
N LEU A 56 -27.60 -7.52 2.68
CA LEU A 56 -28.44 -6.99 3.75
C LEU A 56 -29.90 -7.40 3.55
N ARG A 57 -30.64 -7.54 4.66
CA ARG A 57 -32.05 -7.91 4.64
C ARG A 57 -32.91 -6.66 4.64
N PHE A 58 -34.03 -6.72 3.90
CA PHE A 58 -35.12 -5.78 4.09
C PHE A 58 -35.94 -6.22 5.30
N ASP A 59 -36.27 -5.33 6.19
CA ASP A 59 -37.28 -5.59 7.18
C ASP A 59 -38.66 -5.56 6.48
N SER A 60 -39.56 -6.46 6.93
CA SER A 60 -40.88 -6.63 6.34
C SER A 60 -41.83 -5.45 6.51
N GLN A 61 -41.45 -4.47 7.31
CA GLN A 61 -42.21 -3.23 7.57
C GLN A 61 -41.59 -2.02 6.90
N GLU A 62 -41.47 -2.01 5.57
CA GLU A 62 -41.23 -0.83 4.68
C GLU A 62 -40.20 0.23 5.10
N ASN A 63 -39.69 0.16 6.33
CA ASN A 63 -38.59 0.98 6.81
C ASN A 63 -37.30 0.19 6.62
N PHE A 64 -36.40 0.76 5.87
CA PHE A 64 -35.01 0.35 5.71
C PHE A 64 -34.29 0.23 7.07
N ALA A 65 -34.73 -0.70 7.89
CA ALA A 65 -34.11 -0.99 9.15
C ALA A 65 -33.00 -2.00 8.92
N PHE A 66 -31.82 -1.54 8.60
CA PHE A 66 -30.58 -2.30 8.82
C PHE A 66 -30.32 -2.52 10.30
N ALA A 67 -31.34 -2.54 11.13
CA ALA A 67 -31.19 -2.55 12.59
C ALA A 67 -30.25 -3.65 13.11
N HIS A 68 -30.20 -4.81 12.45
CA HIS A 68 -29.25 -5.88 12.78
C HIS A 68 -27.92 -5.76 12.06
N ASP A 69 -27.85 -5.07 10.90
CA ASP A 69 -26.70 -5.05 10.01
C ASP A 69 -26.07 -3.64 9.87
N GLU A 70 -26.53 -2.68 10.65
CA GLU A 70 -26.08 -1.27 10.55
C GLU A 70 -24.55 -1.12 10.71
N GLN A 71 -23.94 -1.84 11.63
CA GLN A 71 -22.48 -1.80 11.81
C GLN A 71 -21.75 -2.41 10.63
N THR A 72 -22.26 -3.51 10.10
CA THR A 72 -21.72 -4.18 8.90
C THR A 72 -21.82 -3.29 7.69
N PHE A 73 -22.95 -2.64 7.50
CA PHE A 73 -23.16 -1.68 6.43
C PHE A 73 -22.20 -0.49 6.53
N LYS A 74 -22.10 0.15 7.69
CA LYS A 74 -21.16 1.27 7.91
C LYS A 74 -19.70 0.85 7.73
N LYS A 75 -19.33 -0.35 8.17
CA LYS A 75 -18.00 -0.91 7.94
C LYS A 75 -17.73 -1.08 6.45
N PHE A 76 -18.68 -1.63 5.71
CA PHE A 76 -18.60 -1.80 4.27
C PHE A 76 -18.46 -0.47 3.53
N LEU A 77 -19.23 0.56 3.90
CA LEU A 77 -19.13 1.90 3.30
C LEU A 77 -17.78 2.57 3.61
N ARG A 78 -17.24 2.38 4.81
CA ARG A 78 -15.88 2.85 5.13
C ARG A 78 -14.82 2.17 4.26
N GLU A 79 -14.94 0.86 4.04
CA GLU A 79 -14.02 0.15 3.13
C GLU A 79 -14.21 0.63 1.69
N PHE A 80 -15.45 0.87 1.24
CA PHE A 80 -15.71 1.45 -0.07
C PHE A 80 -15.06 2.82 -0.25
N SER A 81 -15.20 3.73 0.72
CA SER A 81 -14.59 5.07 0.64
C SER A 81 -13.06 5.00 0.63
N ARG A 82 -12.47 4.07 1.37
CA ARG A 82 -11.02 3.88 1.43
C ARG A 82 -10.43 3.22 0.19
N ARG A 83 -11.03 2.09 -0.24
CA ARG A 83 -10.43 1.15 -1.21
C ARG A 83 -11.22 0.98 -2.49
N GLY A 84 -12.39 1.63 -2.61
CA GLY A 84 -13.23 1.50 -3.80
C GLY A 84 -12.51 1.98 -5.05
N ARG A 85 -12.34 1.07 -6.01
CA ARG A 85 -11.73 1.33 -7.33
C ARG A 85 -12.74 1.16 -8.46
N SER A 86 -14.01 0.89 -8.11
CA SER A 86 -15.12 0.80 -9.05
C SER A 86 -16.34 1.50 -8.45
N PRO A 87 -17.34 1.81 -9.25
CA PRO A 87 -18.65 2.22 -8.73
C PRO A 87 -19.21 1.19 -7.75
N LEU A 88 -20.01 1.65 -6.80
CA LEU A 88 -20.77 0.81 -5.89
C LEU A 88 -21.94 0.18 -6.63
N THR A 89 -21.91 -1.12 -6.83
CA THR A 89 -23.01 -1.85 -7.44
C THR A 89 -24.01 -2.27 -6.38
N VAL A 90 -25.26 -1.91 -6.56
CA VAL A 90 -26.40 -2.32 -5.75
C VAL A 90 -27.22 -3.31 -6.56
N SER A 91 -27.26 -4.55 -6.13
CA SER A 91 -28.06 -5.60 -6.78
C SER A 91 -29.27 -5.92 -5.93
N THR A 92 -30.45 -5.87 -6.51
CA THR A 92 -31.72 -6.18 -5.84
C THR A 92 -32.28 -7.50 -6.32
N THR A 93 -33.15 -8.12 -5.51
CA THR A 93 -33.88 -9.33 -5.93
C THR A 93 -34.95 -8.97 -6.95
N PRO A 94 -35.40 -9.91 -7.81
CA PRO A 94 -36.47 -9.66 -8.78
C PRO A 94 -37.80 -9.21 -8.15
N GLN A 95 -38.01 -9.54 -6.87
CA GLN A 95 -39.20 -9.19 -6.10
C GLN A 95 -39.10 -7.82 -5.42
N SER A 96 -37.97 -7.15 -5.52
CA SER A 96 -37.76 -5.82 -4.92
C SER A 96 -38.67 -4.79 -5.57
N LYS A 97 -39.39 -4.02 -4.74
CA LYS A 97 -40.22 -2.92 -5.22
C LYS A 97 -39.34 -1.71 -5.59
N LEU A 98 -39.75 -0.94 -6.57
CA LEU A 98 -39.05 0.30 -7.03
C LEU A 98 -38.86 1.31 -5.90
N GLU A 99 -39.81 1.37 -4.95
CA GLU A 99 -39.71 2.25 -3.77
C GLU A 99 -38.55 1.87 -2.85
N ASN A 100 -38.31 0.57 -2.67
CA ASN A 100 -37.18 0.08 -1.89
C ASN A 100 -35.84 0.45 -2.54
N GLU A 101 -35.77 0.43 -3.86
CA GLU A 101 -34.56 0.83 -4.59
C GLU A 101 -34.25 2.31 -4.41
N LYS A 102 -35.26 3.17 -4.46
CA LYS A 102 -35.11 4.61 -4.20
C LYS A 102 -34.65 4.86 -2.76
N SER A 103 -35.22 4.15 -1.80
CA SER A 103 -34.85 4.27 -0.38
C SER A 103 -33.39 3.85 -0.14
N VAL A 104 -32.91 2.78 -0.79
CA VAL A 104 -31.50 2.36 -0.75
C VAL A 104 -30.58 3.47 -1.25
N ILE A 105 -30.91 4.02 -2.40
CA ILE A 105 -30.08 5.08 -3.00
C ILE A 105 -30.06 6.32 -2.11
N MET A 106 -31.22 6.74 -1.60
CA MET A 106 -31.29 7.89 -0.69
C MET A 106 -30.45 7.65 0.58
N ARG A 107 -30.49 6.44 1.13
CA ARG A 107 -29.67 6.08 2.30
C ARG A 107 -28.19 6.14 1.99
N LEU A 108 -27.74 5.61 0.86
CA LEU A 108 -26.33 5.66 0.43
C LEU A 108 -25.85 7.10 0.27
N VAL A 109 -26.65 7.96 -0.34
CA VAL A 109 -26.33 9.38 -0.50
C VAL A 109 -26.28 10.09 0.87
N ALA A 110 -27.19 9.77 1.79
CA ALA A 110 -27.17 10.30 3.14
C ALA A 110 -25.92 9.89 3.93
N GLU A 111 -25.36 8.71 3.67
CA GLU A 111 -24.08 8.23 4.21
C GLU A 111 -22.85 8.79 3.47
N GLY A 112 -23.06 9.70 2.50
CA GLY A 112 -21.97 10.39 1.80
C GLY A 112 -21.46 9.71 0.53
N VAL A 113 -22.15 8.70 0.02
CA VAL A 113 -21.80 8.08 -1.27
C VAL A 113 -22.29 8.97 -2.42
N ASP A 114 -21.39 9.32 -3.34
CA ASP A 114 -21.78 10.10 -4.52
C ASP A 114 -22.77 9.30 -5.37
N ARG A 115 -23.89 9.96 -5.72
CA ARG A 115 -24.95 9.38 -6.54
C ARG A 115 -24.45 8.87 -7.90
N GLN A 116 -23.47 9.53 -8.49
CA GLN A 116 -22.87 9.13 -9.77
C GLN A 116 -22.04 7.87 -9.67
N SER A 117 -21.53 7.55 -8.47
CA SER A 117 -20.76 6.34 -8.21
C SER A 117 -21.62 5.11 -7.88
N ILE A 118 -22.96 5.22 -7.93
CA ILE A 118 -23.87 4.12 -7.63
C ILE A 118 -24.45 3.54 -8.92
N ILE A 119 -24.27 2.24 -9.12
CA ILE A 119 -24.88 1.47 -10.22
C ILE A 119 -25.92 0.53 -9.64
N LEU A 120 -27.17 0.68 -10.07
CA LEU A 120 -28.27 -0.22 -9.69
C LEU A 120 -28.41 -1.34 -10.73
N LYS A 121 -28.43 -2.59 -10.26
CA LYS A 121 -28.68 -3.79 -11.05
C LYS A 121 -29.92 -4.52 -10.52
N GLN A 122 -31.03 -4.37 -11.21
CA GLN A 122 -32.29 -5.03 -10.82
C GLN A 122 -32.24 -6.53 -11.12
N GLY A 123 -32.78 -7.33 -10.19
CA GLY A 123 -32.89 -8.77 -10.37
C GLY A 123 -31.57 -9.54 -10.41
N ALA A 124 -30.42 -8.89 -10.13
CA ALA A 124 -29.11 -9.50 -10.22
C ALA A 124 -28.61 -10.09 -8.88
N ALA A 125 -29.35 -9.89 -7.77
CA ALA A 125 -29.01 -10.52 -6.51
C ALA A 125 -29.32 -12.03 -6.57
N PRO A 126 -28.50 -12.87 -5.92
CA PRO A 126 -28.81 -14.30 -5.82
C PRO A 126 -30.18 -14.52 -5.19
N LYS A 127 -30.92 -15.49 -5.73
CA LYS A 127 -32.22 -15.92 -5.17
C LYS A 127 -31.99 -16.68 -3.87
N THR A 128 -31.60 -15.99 -2.84
CA THR A 128 -31.51 -16.55 -1.48
C THR A 128 -32.48 -15.78 -0.62
N ASP A 129 -33.30 -16.47 0.15
CA ASP A 129 -34.20 -15.87 1.13
C ASP A 129 -33.45 -15.11 2.24
N ALA A 130 -32.12 -15.13 2.19
CA ALA A 130 -31.27 -14.54 3.18
C ALA A 130 -31.04 -13.02 3.00
N PHE A 131 -31.12 -12.47 1.77
CA PHE A 131 -30.76 -11.09 1.51
C PHE A 131 -31.75 -10.43 0.54
N GLY A 132 -32.19 -9.20 0.84
CA GLY A 132 -33.05 -8.40 -0.05
C GLY A 132 -32.25 -7.52 -1.01
N VAL A 133 -31.04 -7.11 -0.60
CA VAL A 133 -30.15 -6.28 -1.40
C VAL A 133 -28.71 -6.71 -1.18
N MET A 134 -27.93 -6.67 -2.25
CA MET A 134 -26.52 -6.98 -2.22
C MET A 134 -25.72 -5.76 -2.71
N PHE A 135 -24.74 -5.33 -1.95
CA PHE A 135 -23.81 -4.28 -2.32
C PHE A 135 -22.47 -4.91 -2.69
N SER A 136 -21.85 -4.42 -3.74
CA SER A 136 -20.53 -4.87 -4.13
C SER A 136 -19.71 -3.75 -4.78
N PHE A 137 -18.40 -3.79 -4.56
CA PHE A 137 -17.44 -2.96 -5.25
C PHE A 137 -16.13 -3.72 -5.45
N ARG A 138 -15.33 -3.26 -6.39
CA ARG A 138 -13.96 -3.80 -6.61
C ARG A 138 -12.95 -2.93 -5.89
N GLY A 139 -12.03 -3.55 -5.22
CA GLY A 139 -10.93 -2.90 -4.52
C GLY A 139 -9.75 -3.84 -4.39
N TYR A 140 -8.62 -3.33 -3.93
CA TYR A 140 -7.43 -4.14 -3.75
C TYR A 140 -7.32 -4.66 -2.32
N MET A 141 -6.87 -5.89 -2.20
CA MET A 141 -6.44 -6.51 -0.95
C MET A 141 -4.92 -6.69 -0.98
N VAL A 142 -4.28 -6.43 0.14
CA VAL A 142 -2.85 -6.63 0.27
C VAL A 142 -2.56 -8.07 0.72
N ASP A 143 -1.60 -8.70 0.06
CA ASP A 143 -0.94 -9.90 0.53
C ASP A 143 0.46 -9.53 1.00
N VAL A 144 0.73 -9.79 2.29
CA VAL A 144 1.98 -9.42 2.94
C VAL A 144 2.84 -10.65 3.22
N PRO A 145 4.17 -10.54 3.15
CA PRO A 145 5.04 -11.69 3.39
C PRO A 145 4.87 -12.24 4.80
N ILE A 146 4.95 -13.57 4.91
CA ILE A 146 5.01 -14.29 6.19
C ILE A 146 6.46 -14.37 6.62
N CYS A 147 6.76 -13.89 7.82
CA CYS A 147 8.11 -13.86 8.38
C CYS A 147 8.25 -15.01 9.39
N GLU A 148 8.75 -16.16 8.94
CA GLU A 148 8.74 -17.37 9.76
C GLU A 148 10.07 -17.57 10.49
N ASN A 149 11.15 -17.63 9.97
CA ASN A 149 12.40 -18.14 10.56
C ASN A 149 13.10 -17.16 11.51
N TRP A 150 12.58 -17.02 12.73
CA TRP A 150 13.21 -16.21 13.78
C TRP A 150 14.26 -16.98 14.61
N LEU A 151 14.26 -18.32 14.55
CA LEU A 151 15.16 -19.16 15.36
C LEU A 151 16.62 -19.11 14.91
N GLU A 152 16.86 -18.84 13.62
CA GLU A 152 18.23 -18.65 13.09
C GLU A 152 18.81 -17.26 13.37
N ALA A 153 18.06 -16.38 14.03
CA ALA A 153 18.51 -15.03 14.41
C ALA A 153 19.55 -15.03 15.52
N LYS A 154 20.24 -16.14 15.78
CA LYS A 154 21.27 -16.22 16.79
C LYS A 154 22.54 -15.46 16.37
N ASN A 155 22.69 -14.38 16.95
CA ASN A 155 23.70 -13.38 17.29
C ASN A 155 25.12 -13.41 16.66
N HIS A 156 25.53 -14.40 15.91
CA HIS A 156 26.90 -14.47 15.37
C HIS A 156 26.87 -14.73 13.86
N ASN A 157 26.58 -13.68 13.12
CA ASN A 157 26.74 -13.71 11.67
C ASN A 157 28.16 -13.23 11.30
N GLN A 158 29.14 -14.12 11.39
CA GLN A 158 30.53 -13.82 11.03
C GLN A 158 30.71 -13.44 9.54
N THR A 159 29.72 -13.71 8.73
CA THR A 159 29.75 -13.44 7.27
C THR A 159 29.20 -12.10 6.88
N ASN A 160 28.62 -11.31 7.80
CA ASN A 160 27.91 -10.07 7.52
C ASN A 160 26.79 -10.20 6.46
N LEU A 161 26.27 -11.41 6.26
CA LEU A 161 25.13 -11.62 5.36
C LEU A 161 23.84 -11.22 6.05
N PRO A 162 22.87 -10.67 5.31
CA PRO A 162 21.58 -10.35 5.88
C PRO A 162 20.90 -11.61 6.43
N HIS A 163 20.33 -11.52 7.62
CA HIS A 163 19.48 -12.55 8.20
C HIS A 163 18.36 -12.98 7.25
N ALA A 164 17.86 -14.23 7.36
CA ALA A 164 16.79 -14.74 6.51
C ALA A 164 15.57 -13.83 6.47
N ASN A 165 15.16 -13.27 7.64
CA ASN A 165 14.03 -12.33 7.75
C ASN A 165 14.40 -10.86 7.55
N TYR A 166 15.63 -10.56 7.12
CA TYR A 166 16.04 -9.18 6.92
C TYR A 166 15.16 -8.48 5.87
N GLY A 167 14.49 -7.43 6.32
CA GLY A 167 13.54 -6.68 5.51
C GLY A 167 12.12 -7.29 5.46
N CYS A 168 11.90 -8.52 5.93
CA CYS A 168 10.57 -9.14 5.93
C CYS A 168 9.60 -8.36 6.81
N SER A 169 9.92 -8.13 8.08
CA SER A 169 9.08 -7.39 9.02
C SER A 169 8.78 -5.98 8.52
N TYR A 170 9.78 -5.34 7.92
CA TYR A 170 9.63 -4.01 7.34
C TYR A 170 8.60 -4.02 6.20
N GLN A 171 8.74 -4.93 5.23
CA GLN A 171 7.80 -5.06 4.12
C GLN A 171 6.39 -5.43 4.60
N ARG A 172 6.30 -6.38 5.56
CA ARG A 172 5.03 -6.74 6.18
C ARG A 172 4.36 -5.54 6.84
N ASN A 173 5.11 -4.76 7.62
CA ASN A 173 4.55 -3.58 8.29
C ASN A 173 4.09 -2.52 7.29
N ILE A 174 4.87 -2.24 6.24
CA ILE A 174 4.44 -1.34 5.16
C ILE A 174 3.12 -1.83 4.57
N GLY A 175 3.03 -3.11 4.19
CA GLY A 175 1.82 -3.66 3.58
C GLY A 175 0.59 -3.53 4.49
N LEU A 176 0.74 -3.80 5.79
CA LEU A 176 -0.34 -3.70 6.77
C LEU A 176 -0.77 -2.24 7.06
N MET A 177 0.13 -1.28 6.85
CA MET A 177 -0.16 0.15 7.05
C MET A 177 -0.82 0.80 5.84
N LEU A 178 -0.87 0.15 4.69
CA LEU A 178 -1.49 0.71 3.50
C LEU A 178 -3.00 0.92 3.71
N ALA A 179 -3.44 2.15 3.60
CA ALA A 179 -4.86 2.47 3.66
C ALA A 179 -5.60 1.90 2.45
N ASP A 180 -5.04 2.06 1.26
CA ASP A 180 -5.52 1.48 0.02
C ASP A 180 -4.39 0.74 -0.71
N PRO A 181 -4.39 -0.60 -0.72
CA PRO A 181 -3.38 -1.39 -1.43
C PRO A 181 -3.34 -1.14 -2.95
N GLY A 182 -4.40 -0.58 -3.50
CA GLY A 182 -4.44 -0.19 -4.91
C GLY A 182 -3.46 0.92 -5.28
N ASP A 183 -2.98 1.68 -4.31
CA ASP A 183 -1.96 2.72 -4.53
C ASP A 183 -0.59 2.13 -4.91
N LEU A 184 -0.36 0.84 -4.64
CA LEU A 184 0.81 0.11 -5.14
C LEU A 184 0.73 -0.18 -6.65
N VAL A 185 -0.48 -0.22 -7.21
CA VAL A 185 -0.72 -0.52 -8.62
C VAL A 185 -0.88 0.77 -9.43
N ALA A 186 -1.76 1.66 -8.96
CA ALA A 186 -2.00 2.96 -9.57
C ALA A 186 -2.54 3.94 -8.52
N PRO A 187 -2.07 5.18 -8.50
CA PRO A 187 -2.60 6.19 -7.61
C PRO A 187 -4.09 6.45 -7.91
N LYS A 188 -4.86 6.78 -6.88
CA LYS A 188 -6.22 7.29 -7.08
C LYS A 188 -6.19 8.59 -7.85
N GLY A 189 -7.21 8.81 -8.68
CA GLY A 189 -7.46 10.11 -9.29
C GLY A 189 -7.59 11.17 -8.19
N ILE A 190 -7.07 12.35 -8.46
CA ILE A 190 -7.21 13.50 -7.55
C ILE A 190 -8.70 13.88 -7.54
N SER A 191 -9.35 13.75 -6.39
CA SER A 191 -10.69 14.32 -6.20
C SER A 191 -10.59 15.84 -6.27
N GLY A 192 -11.58 16.46 -6.90
CA GLY A 192 -11.64 17.92 -6.98
C GLY A 192 -11.48 18.55 -5.60
N THR A 193 -10.54 19.46 -5.48
CA THR A 193 -10.31 20.22 -4.24
C THR A 193 -11.18 21.47 -4.29
N ASP A 194 -11.69 21.91 -3.14
CA ASP A 194 -12.40 23.19 -3.04
C ASP A 194 -11.46 24.33 -3.48
N ALA A 195 -11.80 24.95 -4.61
CA ALA A 195 -11.00 26.01 -5.21
C ALA A 195 -10.78 27.19 -4.26
N ARG A 196 -11.76 27.54 -3.42
CA ARG A 196 -11.65 28.60 -2.42
C ARG A 196 -10.62 28.27 -1.35
N ARG A 197 -10.64 27.02 -0.87
CA ARG A 197 -9.65 26.55 0.10
C ARG A 197 -8.24 26.55 -0.49
N MET A 198 -8.08 26.13 -1.74
CA MET A 198 -6.78 26.15 -2.41
C MET A 198 -6.26 27.57 -2.60
N ASP A 199 -7.12 28.50 -3.01
CA ASP A 199 -6.74 29.91 -3.16
C ASP A 199 -6.27 30.51 -1.82
N GLU A 200 -6.99 30.23 -0.74
CA GLU A 200 -6.61 30.69 0.60
C GLU A 200 -5.27 30.09 1.05
N VAL A 201 -5.05 28.80 0.85
CA VAL A 201 -3.78 28.13 1.19
C VAL A 201 -2.62 28.76 0.40
N ILE A 202 -2.79 28.99 -0.89
CA ILE A 202 -1.77 29.63 -1.74
C ILE A 202 -1.51 31.07 -1.28
N ARG A 203 -2.55 31.81 -0.92
CA ARG A 203 -2.44 33.18 -0.43
C ARG A 203 -1.66 33.27 0.87
N VAL A 204 -1.97 32.37 1.82
CA VAL A 204 -1.27 32.25 3.11
C VAL A 204 0.21 31.88 2.89
N PHE A 205 0.47 30.89 2.05
CA PHE A 205 1.82 30.48 1.70
C PHE A 205 2.65 31.62 1.08
N ARG A 206 2.07 32.39 0.15
CA ARG A 206 2.75 33.55 -0.46
C ARG A 206 3.10 34.66 0.54
N ARG A 207 2.37 34.75 1.66
CA ARG A 207 2.71 35.69 2.75
C ARG A 207 3.79 35.15 3.70
N GLY A 208 4.26 33.91 3.46
CA GLY A 208 5.22 33.25 4.36
C GLY A 208 4.59 32.76 5.68
N GLU A 209 3.27 32.67 5.74
CA GLU A 209 2.54 32.18 6.90
C GLU A 209 2.32 30.67 6.78
N ALA A 210 2.27 29.95 7.92
CA ALA A 210 1.95 28.52 7.93
C ALA A 210 0.50 28.30 7.53
N ALA A 211 0.25 27.52 6.48
CA ALA A 211 -1.09 27.20 5.99
C ALA A 211 -1.83 26.13 6.82
N GLY A 212 -1.33 25.79 8.01
CA GLY A 212 -1.90 24.81 8.94
C GLY A 212 -2.56 25.46 10.14
N ALA A 213 -3.27 24.66 10.93
CA ALA A 213 -3.73 25.10 12.26
C ALA A 213 -2.52 25.57 13.08
N ALA A 214 -2.65 26.71 13.78
CA ALA A 214 -1.61 27.17 14.66
C ALA A 214 -1.25 26.06 15.64
N VAL A 215 0.02 25.65 15.66
CA VAL A 215 0.51 24.71 16.67
C VAL A 215 0.27 25.37 18.04
N PRO A 216 -0.44 24.73 18.97
CA PRO A 216 -0.61 25.28 20.32
C PRO A 216 0.78 25.57 20.88
N LYS A 217 0.97 26.80 21.38
CA LYS A 217 2.26 27.27 21.91
C LYS A 217 2.76 26.51 23.15
N ASP A 218 1.95 25.60 23.66
CA ASP A 218 2.19 24.87 24.93
C ASP A 218 2.71 23.44 24.76
N GLU A 219 2.88 22.93 23.56
CA GLU A 219 3.66 21.68 23.36
C GLU A 219 5.16 21.99 23.35
N LYS A 220 5.69 22.38 24.51
CA LYS A 220 7.09 22.12 24.81
C LYS A 220 7.26 20.61 24.80
N SER A 221 7.90 20.08 23.76
CA SER A 221 8.39 18.70 23.77
C SER A 221 9.32 18.57 24.97
N THR A 222 8.83 17.97 26.05
CA THR A 222 9.64 17.52 27.16
C THR A 222 10.41 16.26 26.75
N PHE A 223 11.26 16.34 25.74
CA PHE A 223 12.38 15.45 25.67
C PHE A 223 13.34 15.91 26.74
N ALA A 224 13.30 15.23 27.88
CA ALA A 224 14.28 15.41 28.92
C ALA A 224 15.67 15.17 28.31
N ASP A 225 16.50 16.18 28.37
CA ASP A 225 17.92 16.10 28.08
C ASP A 225 18.52 15.06 29.06
N PRO A 226 19.15 13.97 28.63
CA PRO A 226 19.81 13.05 29.55
C PRO A 226 21.08 13.73 30.06
N THR A 227 21.02 14.19 31.30
CA THR A 227 22.23 14.57 32.07
C THR A 227 23.05 13.38 32.39
#